data_b379df261bef990fcec90313de73f7f4
#
_entry.id   b379df261bef990fcec90313de73f7f4
#
_cell.length_a   1.000
_cell.length_b   1.000
_cell.length_c   1.000
_cell.angle_alpha   90.00
_cell.angle_beta   90.00
_cell.angle_gamma   90.00
#
_symmetry.space_group_name_H-M   'P 1'
#
loop_
_entity.id
_entity.type
_entity.pdbx_description
1 polymer ?
#
loop_
_entity_poly.entity_id
_entity_poly.type
_entity_poly.pdbx_seq_one_letter_code
_entity_poly.pdbx_strand_id
1 'polypeptide(L)'
;DEPSGRTALVGGFMRGVESAHGRFGKLPFESLFEPSIYISETGIPFGQKLNSYLEPRKEDLARLPASKAHFIGADGEWLEPGDHFTQPALAKTLRAIQSRGVDYMYTGPWAERAVAAVQADGGKMTMADLAAYEVTWGEVLSTDYRGYTVYANGAPSYGGANMLEALNMGESAGILELGHWSRNAESFRRVSELLNAGNIPFIVAFAPQMLEQKYPGMDFSDEARTTQGHADKLWAQMDAGNGLAQWAKPSTNHSDTVVAIDQWGNMTAVVHSINCVVWGKTAIIVDGVSIGDPAVSQKAIIAQAGPGNRVPDPTELGLVVKDGEPVLAFSSMAMGLHLETFQSLTNVLGFGMSPKAALDAPSILYWQIDGIEDPSNLSQTVRVMRGDFPAELLEETGLPYKLMEPEDRRYSQGLWVGVARDPKTGQLTAASHPYTNGRALALD
;
A
#
# COMPACT_ATOMS: atom_id res chain seq x y z
N ASP A 1 25.12 3.76 -1.86
CA ASP A 1 25.73 2.52 -2.38
C ASP A 1 24.92 2.07 -3.60
N GLU A 2 25.61 1.54 -4.62
CA GLU A 2 24.95 0.95 -5.79
C GLU A 2 24.07 -0.23 -5.37
N PRO A 3 22.89 -0.41 -5.98
CA PRO A 3 22.03 -1.55 -5.72
C PRO A 3 22.75 -2.86 -5.99
N SER A 4 22.66 -3.79 -5.06
CA SER A 4 23.28 -5.11 -5.16
C SER A 4 22.50 -6.14 -4.35
N GLY A 5 22.82 -7.41 -4.47
CA GLY A 5 22.21 -8.48 -3.68
C GLY A 5 22.24 -8.25 -2.16
N ARG A 6 23.03 -7.30 -1.66
CA ARG A 6 23.07 -6.89 -0.25
C ARG A 6 21.77 -6.24 0.22
N THR A 7 20.96 -5.73 -0.68
CA THR A 7 19.69 -5.07 -0.38
C THR A 7 18.50 -6.02 -0.45
N ALA A 8 18.72 -7.25 -0.90
CA ALA A 8 17.69 -8.29 -1.00
C ALA A 8 17.23 -8.77 0.40
N LEU A 9 15.93 -8.95 0.54
CA LEU A 9 15.30 -9.53 1.73
C LEU A 9 14.56 -10.82 1.40
N VAL A 10 14.31 -11.63 2.43
CA VAL A 10 13.51 -12.85 2.31
C VAL A 10 12.04 -12.47 2.08
N GLY A 11 11.48 -12.93 0.96
CA GLY A 11 10.06 -12.73 0.63
C GLY A 11 9.16 -13.71 1.37
N GLY A 12 8.04 -13.23 1.90
CA GLY A 12 7.11 -14.03 2.70
C GLY A 12 5.79 -14.40 2.03
N PHE A 13 5.53 -13.90 0.82
CA PHE A 13 4.21 -13.99 0.20
C PHE A 13 3.66 -15.43 0.14
N MET A 14 4.41 -16.38 -0.38
CA MET A 14 3.93 -17.75 -0.56
C MET A 14 3.65 -18.45 0.77
N ARG A 15 4.48 -18.23 1.80
CA ARG A 15 4.20 -18.73 3.16
C ARG A 15 2.93 -18.10 3.74
N GLY A 16 2.73 -16.78 3.51
CA GLY A 16 1.52 -16.09 3.93
C GLY A 16 0.27 -16.66 3.28
N VAL A 17 0.29 -16.89 1.97
CA VAL A 17 -0.82 -17.51 1.23
C VAL A 17 -1.10 -18.93 1.71
N GLU A 18 -0.07 -19.76 1.87
CA GLU A 18 -0.21 -21.13 2.40
C GLU A 18 -0.84 -21.13 3.80
N SER A 19 -0.34 -20.27 4.69
CA SER A 19 -0.82 -20.17 6.07
C SER A 19 -2.28 -19.67 6.13
N ALA A 20 -2.63 -18.65 5.35
CA ALA A 20 -3.99 -18.14 5.26
C ALA A 20 -4.95 -19.19 4.68
N HIS A 21 -4.53 -19.88 3.62
CA HIS A 21 -5.32 -20.95 3.03
C HIS A 21 -5.50 -22.13 4.02
N GLY A 22 -4.45 -22.55 4.71
CA GLY A 22 -4.54 -23.65 5.71
C GLY A 22 -5.52 -23.34 6.84
N ARG A 23 -5.76 -22.06 7.15
CA ARG A 23 -6.68 -21.63 8.20
C ARG A 23 -8.10 -21.37 7.70
N PHE A 24 -8.26 -20.81 6.50
CA PHE A 24 -9.54 -20.31 6.00
C PHE A 24 -9.95 -20.90 4.64
N GLY A 25 -9.01 -21.50 3.90
CA GLY A 25 -9.24 -22.04 2.57
C GLY A 25 -10.19 -23.23 2.55
N LYS A 26 -10.99 -23.33 1.49
CA LYS A 26 -11.91 -24.46 1.25
C LYS A 26 -11.61 -25.19 -0.05
N LEU A 27 -11.14 -24.47 -1.07
CA LEU A 27 -10.73 -25.08 -2.34
C LEU A 27 -9.37 -25.82 -2.16
N PRO A 28 -9.07 -26.85 -2.95
CA PRO A 28 -7.74 -27.43 -2.96
C PRO A 28 -6.67 -26.36 -3.26
N PHE A 29 -5.61 -26.32 -2.43
CA PHE A 29 -4.58 -25.27 -2.55
C PHE A 29 -3.94 -25.25 -3.93
N GLU A 30 -3.67 -26.43 -4.48
CA GLU A 30 -3.09 -26.61 -5.81
C GLU A 30 -3.95 -26.02 -6.93
N SER A 31 -5.27 -26.00 -6.78
CA SER A 31 -6.18 -25.44 -7.79
C SER A 31 -6.09 -23.91 -7.91
N LEU A 32 -5.60 -23.24 -6.88
CA LEU A 32 -5.49 -21.77 -6.85
C LEU A 32 -4.39 -21.25 -7.79
N PHE A 33 -3.48 -22.09 -8.21
CA PHE A 33 -2.39 -21.73 -9.13
C PHE A 33 -2.79 -21.74 -10.60
N GLU A 34 -3.84 -22.47 -10.97
CA GLU A 34 -4.22 -22.68 -12.38
C GLU A 34 -4.44 -21.37 -13.16
N PRO A 35 -5.17 -20.34 -12.65
CA PRO A 35 -5.35 -19.10 -13.40
C PRO A 35 -4.02 -18.39 -13.68
N SER A 36 -3.12 -18.33 -12.67
CA SER A 36 -1.83 -17.68 -12.80
C SER A 36 -0.88 -18.44 -13.71
N ILE A 37 -0.90 -19.77 -13.67
CA ILE A 37 -0.16 -20.64 -14.60
C ILE A 37 -0.65 -20.39 -16.02
N TYR A 38 -1.97 -20.43 -16.24
CA TYR A 38 -2.57 -20.21 -17.56
C TYR A 38 -2.14 -18.86 -18.15
N ILE A 39 -2.26 -17.77 -17.38
CA ILE A 39 -1.87 -16.43 -17.83
C ILE A 39 -0.37 -16.37 -18.13
N SER A 40 0.46 -17.00 -17.29
CA SER A 40 1.92 -17.00 -17.49
C SER A 40 2.35 -17.78 -18.74
N GLU A 41 1.63 -18.85 -19.08
CA GLU A 41 1.89 -19.67 -20.27
C GLU A 41 1.32 -19.05 -21.55
N THR A 42 0.05 -18.61 -21.50
CA THR A 42 -0.63 -18.03 -22.66
C THR A 42 -0.22 -16.59 -22.92
N GLY A 43 0.24 -15.88 -21.88
CA GLY A 43 0.67 -14.48 -21.95
C GLY A 43 -0.50 -13.49 -21.97
N ILE A 44 -0.11 -12.23 -21.98
CA ILE A 44 -1.00 -11.06 -22.05
C ILE A 44 -0.47 -10.07 -23.10
N PRO A 45 -1.33 -9.20 -23.66
CA PRO A 45 -0.84 -8.08 -24.45
C PRO A 45 0.06 -7.16 -23.60
N PHE A 46 1.25 -6.83 -24.09
CA PHE A 46 2.13 -5.86 -23.46
C PHE A 46 1.60 -4.46 -23.80
N GLY A 47 0.95 -3.84 -22.82
CA GLY A 47 0.26 -2.56 -23.01
C GLY A 47 1.12 -1.36 -22.62
N GLN A 48 0.64 -0.16 -22.97
CA GLN A 48 1.29 1.13 -22.63
C GLN A 48 1.61 1.27 -21.14
N LYS A 49 0.75 0.75 -20.25
CA LYS A 49 0.98 0.83 -18.80
C LYS A 49 2.18 -0.02 -18.37
N LEU A 50 2.30 -1.24 -18.88
CA LEU A 50 3.48 -2.08 -18.61
C LEU A 50 4.74 -1.43 -19.18
N ASN A 51 4.64 -0.87 -20.37
CA ASN A 51 5.76 -0.13 -20.99
C ASN A 51 6.18 1.07 -20.13
N SER A 52 5.23 1.82 -19.55
CA SER A 52 5.56 2.95 -18.69
C SER A 52 6.35 2.55 -17.43
N TYR A 53 6.28 1.28 -17.02
CA TYR A 53 7.11 0.72 -15.96
C TYR A 53 8.44 0.17 -16.51
N LEU A 54 8.43 -0.47 -17.67
CA LEU A 54 9.61 -1.10 -18.26
C LEU A 54 10.62 -0.07 -18.75
N GLU A 55 10.17 0.95 -19.47
CA GLU A 55 11.04 1.94 -20.12
C GLU A 55 12.07 2.58 -19.19
N PRO A 56 11.69 3.14 -18.03
CA PRO A 56 12.65 3.73 -17.10
C PRO A 56 13.52 2.70 -16.36
N ARG A 57 13.23 1.40 -16.53
CA ARG A 57 13.92 0.31 -15.82
C ARG A 57 14.83 -0.52 -16.73
N LYS A 58 14.84 -0.27 -18.04
CA LYS A 58 15.63 -1.04 -19.01
C LYS A 58 17.11 -1.12 -18.64
N GLU A 59 17.71 -0.01 -18.19
CA GLU A 59 19.12 0.02 -17.78
C GLU A 59 19.38 -0.89 -16.56
N ASP A 60 18.58 -0.75 -15.51
CA ASP A 60 18.72 -1.59 -14.31
C ASP A 60 18.50 -3.08 -14.63
N LEU A 61 17.47 -3.40 -15.44
CA LEU A 61 17.15 -4.77 -15.83
C LEU A 61 18.21 -5.39 -16.75
N ALA A 62 18.91 -4.54 -17.55
CA ALA A 62 19.99 -4.99 -18.41
C ALA A 62 21.27 -5.36 -17.63
N ARG A 63 21.40 -4.95 -16.37
CA ARG A 63 22.54 -5.24 -15.50
C ARG A 63 22.80 -6.75 -15.35
N LEU A 64 21.73 -7.53 -15.31
CA LEU A 64 21.79 -8.99 -15.19
C LEU A 64 21.21 -9.66 -16.44
N PRO A 65 22.00 -10.46 -17.19
CA PRO A 65 21.51 -11.07 -18.44
C PRO A 65 20.24 -11.90 -18.29
N ALA A 66 20.11 -12.65 -17.19
CA ALA A 66 18.91 -13.46 -16.92
C ALA A 66 17.66 -12.58 -16.71
N SER A 67 17.80 -11.43 -16.08
CA SER A 67 16.70 -10.49 -15.84
C SER A 67 16.33 -9.74 -17.14
N LYS A 68 17.32 -9.31 -17.92
CA LYS A 68 17.09 -8.75 -19.24
C LYS A 68 16.28 -9.70 -20.14
N ALA A 69 16.71 -10.97 -20.19
CA ALA A 69 16.06 -11.98 -21.02
C ALA A 69 14.57 -12.18 -20.75
N HIS A 70 14.11 -11.81 -19.54
CA HIS A 70 12.69 -11.88 -19.17
C HIS A 70 11.81 -10.86 -19.93
N PHE A 71 12.40 -9.79 -20.44
CA PHE A 71 11.70 -8.70 -21.13
C PHE A 71 12.12 -8.55 -22.60
N ILE A 72 12.76 -9.55 -23.17
CA ILE A 72 13.15 -9.57 -24.57
C ILE A 72 12.11 -10.37 -25.37
N GLY A 73 11.63 -9.79 -26.45
CA GLY A 73 10.71 -10.42 -27.38
C GLY A 73 11.38 -11.49 -28.25
N ALA A 74 10.58 -12.15 -29.08
CA ALA A 74 11.05 -13.19 -30.00
C ALA A 74 12.01 -12.67 -31.08
N ASP A 75 11.98 -11.38 -31.35
CA ASP A 75 12.85 -10.64 -32.28
C ASP A 75 14.23 -10.29 -31.68
N GLY A 76 14.43 -10.51 -30.37
CA GLY A 76 15.65 -10.18 -29.66
C GLY A 76 15.69 -8.75 -29.11
N GLU A 77 14.64 -7.97 -29.27
CA GLU A 77 14.52 -6.59 -28.79
C GLU A 77 13.67 -6.52 -27.50
N TRP A 78 13.72 -5.39 -26.82
CA TRP A 78 12.89 -5.14 -25.65
C TRP A 78 11.41 -5.15 -26.03
N LEU A 79 10.56 -5.74 -25.16
CA LEU A 79 9.12 -5.70 -25.34
C LEU A 79 8.60 -4.26 -25.50
N GLU A 80 7.70 -4.08 -26.45
CA GLU A 80 7.02 -2.83 -26.76
C GLU A 80 5.49 -2.97 -26.72
N PRO A 81 4.75 -1.88 -26.63
CA PRO A 81 3.29 -1.93 -26.67
C PRO A 81 2.76 -2.57 -27.95
N GLY A 82 1.98 -3.63 -27.78
CA GLY A 82 1.47 -4.46 -28.86
C GLY A 82 2.07 -5.86 -28.91
N ASP A 83 3.22 -6.06 -28.27
CA ASP A 83 3.83 -7.38 -28.16
C ASP A 83 3.01 -8.31 -27.26
N HIS A 84 3.35 -9.58 -27.33
CA HIS A 84 2.76 -10.61 -26.50
C HIS A 84 3.75 -11.03 -25.39
N PHE A 85 3.39 -10.74 -24.14
CA PHE A 85 4.23 -11.01 -22.99
C PHE A 85 3.88 -12.34 -22.33
N THR A 86 4.72 -13.34 -22.48
CA THR A 86 4.64 -14.63 -21.79
C THR A 86 5.69 -14.73 -20.69
N GLN A 87 5.41 -15.54 -19.67
CA GLN A 87 6.30 -15.75 -18.53
C GLN A 87 6.53 -17.25 -18.26
N PRO A 88 7.15 -17.98 -19.18
CA PRO A 88 7.27 -19.44 -19.08
C PRO A 88 8.11 -19.89 -17.88
N ALA A 89 9.07 -19.09 -17.44
CA ALA A 89 9.84 -19.38 -16.22
C ALA A 89 8.97 -19.28 -14.97
N LEU A 90 8.11 -18.25 -14.87
CA LEU A 90 7.15 -18.13 -13.78
C LEU A 90 6.14 -19.28 -13.78
N ALA A 91 5.62 -19.64 -14.93
CA ALA A 91 4.71 -20.79 -15.06
C ALA A 91 5.32 -22.08 -14.52
N LYS A 92 6.60 -22.36 -14.83
CA LYS A 92 7.34 -23.52 -14.27
C LYS A 92 7.47 -23.45 -12.77
N THR A 93 7.76 -22.26 -12.22
CA THR A 93 7.85 -22.04 -10.77
C THR A 93 6.50 -22.29 -10.11
N LEU A 94 5.42 -21.76 -10.65
CA LEU A 94 4.07 -21.98 -10.12
C LEU A 94 3.64 -23.45 -10.17
N ARG A 95 3.92 -24.17 -11.28
CA ARG A 95 3.69 -25.61 -11.38
C ARG A 95 4.51 -26.42 -10.37
N ALA A 96 5.75 -26.00 -10.12
CA ALA A 96 6.59 -26.65 -9.10
C ALA A 96 6.04 -26.45 -7.68
N ILE A 97 5.54 -25.24 -7.35
CA ILE A 97 4.87 -24.98 -6.08
C ILE A 97 3.56 -25.79 -5.97
N GLN A 98 2.76 -25.79 -7.03
CA GLN A 98 1.51 -26.54 -7.12
C GLN A 98 1.71 -28.03 -6.81
N SER A 99 2.79 -28.64 -7.35
CA SER A 99 3.05 -30.08 -7.24
C SER A 99 3.88 -30.50 -6.03
N ARG A 100 4.70 -29.60 -5.48
CA ARG A 100 5.68 -29.90 -4.42
C ARG A 100 5.44 -29.13 -3.12
N GLY A 101 4.47 -28.22 -3.12
CA GLY A 101 4.20 -27.33 -1.99
C GLY A 101 5.14 -26.10 -1.96
N VAL A 102 4.84 -25.21 -1.02
CA VAL A 102 5.53 -23.93 -0.86
C VAL A 102 6.98 -24.08 -0.42
N ASP A 103 7.34 -25.21 0.20
CA ASP A 103 8.73 -25.55 0.56
C ASP A 103 9.70 -25.50 -0.64
N TYR A 104 9.19 -25.66 -1.86
CA TYR A 104 9.96 -25.46 -3.08
C TYR A 104 10.71 -24.12 -3.12
N MET A 105 10.09 -23.06 -2.55
CA MET A 105 10.64 -21.69 -2.51
C MET A 105 11.48 -21.38 -1.27
N TYR A 106 11.41 -22.18 -0.19
CA TYR A 106 12.07 -21.83 1.07
C TYR A 106 13.19 -22.81 1.45
N THR A 107 13.06 -24.07 1.09
CA THR A 107 14.05 -25.12 1.37
C THR A 107 14.41 -25.95 0.13
N GLY A 108 13.69 -25.73 -0.96
CA GLY A 108 13.83 -26.50 -2.19
C GLY A 108 14.67 -25.82 -3.27
N PRO A 109 14.64 -26.35 -4.50
CA PRO A 109 15.52 -25.94 -5.60
C PRO A 109 15.38 -24.46 -6.03
N TRP A 110 14.23 -23.83 -5.84
CA TRP A 110 14.12 -22.39 -6.10
C TRP A 110 14.92 -21.58 -5.08
N ALA A 111 14.84 -21.95 -3.80
CA ALA A 111 15.61 -21.30 -2.74
C ALA A 111 17.12 -21.33 -3.03
N GLU A 112 17.64 -22.49 -3.46
CA GLU A 112 19.05 -22.65 -3.83
C GLU A 112 19.45 -21.66 -4.93
N ARG A 113 18.62 -21.52 -5.99
CA ARG A 113 18.89 -20.59 -7.09
C ARG A 113 18.76 -19.12 -6.65
N ALA A 114 17.78 -18.81 -5.80
CA ALA A 114 17.59 -17.46 -5.28
C ALA A 114 18.78 -17.02 -4.42
N VAL A 115 19.23 -17.88 -3.51
CA VAL A 115 20.44 -17.66 -2.70
C VAL A 115 21.66 -17.48 -3.59
N ALA A 116 21.86 -18.36 -4.56
CA ALA A 116 22.99 -18.27 -5.49
C ALA A 116 22.98 -16.95 -6.29
N ALA A 117 21.82 -16.52 -6.80
CA ALA A 117 21.68 -15.26 -7.54
C ALA A 117 21.99 -14.05 -6.66
N VAL A 118 21.45 -14.02 -5.44
CA VAL A 118 21.69 -12.93 -4.49
C VAL A 118 23.16 -12.86 -4.07
N GLN A 119 23.79 -14.03 -3.80
CA GLN A 119 25.21 -14.08 -3.43
C GLN A 119 26.13 -13.73 -4.59
N ALA A 120 25.82 -14.14 -5.82
CA ALA A 120 26.58 -13.76 -7.01
C ALA A 120 26.60 -12.24 -7.24
N ASP A 121 25.56 -11.54 -6.74
CA ASP A 121 25.45 -10.09 -6.78
C ASP A 121 25.93 -9.40 -5.47
N GLY A 122 26.74 -10.09 -4.67
CA GLY A 122 27.39 -9.57 -3.45
C GLY A 122 26.51 -9.62 -2.19
N GLY A 123 25.34 -10.26 -2.25
CA GLY A 123 24.46 -10.45 -1.12
C GLY A 123 24.97 -11.49 -0.12
N LYS A 124 24.32 -11.55 1.05
CA LYS A 124 24.69 -12.48 2.14
C LYS A 124 23.58 -13.46 2.51
N MET A 125 22.45 -13.44 1.82
CA MET A 125 21.33 -14.35 2.05
C MET A 125 21.81 -15.80 1.99
N THR A 126 21.30 -16.63 2.89
CA THR A 126 21.63 -18.07 2.98
C THR A 126 20.37 -18.91 2.89
N MET A 127 20.54 -20.22 2.67
CA MET A 127 19.43 -21.19 2.75
C MET A 127 18.79 -21.20 4.14
N ALA A 128 19.57 -20.97 5.19
CA ALA A 128 19.07 -20.91 6.56
C ALA A 128 18.12 -19.71 6.77
N ASP A 129 18.41 -18.56 6.15
CA ASP A 129 17.55 -17.38 6.24
C ASP A 129 16.17 -17.63 5.60
N LEU A 130 16.14 -18.29 4.43
CA LEU A 130 14.89 -18.67 3.78
C LEU A 130 14.13 -19.74 4.59
N ALA A 131 14.83 -20.78 5.07
CA ALA A 131 14.22 -21.86 5.84
C ALA A 131 13.65 -21.37 7.19
N ALA A 132 14.25 -20.35 7.79
CA ALA A 132 13.83 -19.77 9.06
C ALA A 132 12.62 -18.83 8.93
N TYR A 133 12.14 -18.57 7.69
CA TYR A 133 10.99 -17.66 7.52
C TYR A 133 9.71 -18.29 8.06
N GLU A 134 9.06 -17.60 8.99
CA GLU A 134 7.77 -17.99 9.57
C GLU A 134 6.73 -16.89 9.36
N VAL A 135 5.47 -17.27 9.23
CA VAL A 135 4.34 -16.32 9.14
C VAL A 135 4.03 -15.78 10.53
N THR A 136 3.85 -14.47 10.63
CA THR A 136 3.37 -13.84 11.85
C THR A 136 1.87 -13.58 11.73
N TRP A 137 1.11 -14.04 12.70
CA TRP A 137 -0.29 -13.67 12.91
C TRP A 137 -0.31 -12.55 13.93
N GLY A 138 -0.63 -11.33 13.48
CA GLY A 138 -0.71 -10.15 14.33
C GLY A 138 -2.09 -9.99 14.98
N GLU A 139 -2.15 -9.11 15.97
CA GLU A 139 -3.40 -8.67 16.57
C GLU A 139 -4.22 -7.86 15.56
N VAL A 140 -5.55 -7.97 15.67
CA VAL A 140 -6.48 -7.17 14.87
C VAL A 140 -6.80 -5.91 15.65
N LEU A 141 -6.55 -4.76 15.04
CA LEU A 141 -6.98 -3.47 15.57
C LEU A 141 -8.40 -3.16 15.11
N SER A 142 -9.14 -2.38 15.90
CA SER A 142 -10.47 -1.91 15.50
C SER A 142 -10.83 -0.59 16.16
N THR A 143 -11.74 0.13 15.50
CA THR A 143 -12.45 1.28 16.09
C THR A 143 -13.90 1.26 15.66
N ASP A 144 -14.77 1.87 16.48
CA ASP A 144 -16.13 2.17 16.08
C ASP A 144 -16.18 3.55 15.43
N TYR A 145 -16.63 3.60 14.19
CA TYR A 145 -16.78 4.82 13.40
C TYR A 145 -18.22 4.93 12.89
N ARG A 146 -19.00 5.85 13.47
CA ARG A 146 -20.41 6.13 13.06
C ARG A 146 -21.32 4.89 13.02
N GLY A 147 -21.14 3.98 13.97
CA GLY A 147 -21.89 2.73 14.05
C GLY A 147 -21.41 1.63 13.10
N TYR A 148 -20.27 1.82 12.46
CA TYR A 148 -19.50 0.77 11.80
C TYR A 148 -18.36 0.34 12.71
N THR A 149 -18.04 -0.95 12.74
CA THR A 149 -16.78 -1.43 13.30
C THR A 149 -15.79 -1.60 12.15
N VAL A 150 -14.71 -0.84 12.18
CA VAL A 150 -13.63 -0.89 11.19
C VAL A 150 -12.48 -1.69 11.77
N TYR A 151 -12.15 -2.80 11.12
CA TYR A 151 -11.03 -3.68 11.48
C TYR A 151 -9.82 -3.39 10.59
N ALA A 152 -8.64 -3.44 11.18
CA ALA A 152 -7.38 -3.23 10.49
C ALA A 152 -6.30 -4.18 11.01
N ASN A 153 -5.21 -4.32 10.24
CA ASN A 153 -4.02 -5.05 10.66
C ASN A 153 -3.21 -4.27 11.70
N GLY A 154 -2.73 -4.98 12.72
CA GLY A 154 -1.82 -4.45 13.73
C GLY A 154 -0.35 -4.74 13.42
N ALA A 155 0.50 -4.58 14.43
CA ALA A 155 1.94 -4.79 14.32
C ALA A 155 2.30 -6.16 13.68
N PRO A 156 3.38 -6.24 12.90
CA PRO A 156 4.40 -5.22 12.67
C PRO A 156 4.03 -4.14 11.62
N SER A 157 2.85 -4.22 11.02
CA SER A 157 2.32 -3.15 10.18
C SER A 157 1.80 -2.01 11.06
N TYR A 158 2.14 -0.78 10.70
CA TYR A 158 1.67 0.42 11.40
C TYR A 158 0.53 1.15 10.67
N GLY A 159 0.24 0.73 9.44
CA GLY A 159 -0.79 1.37 8.62
C GLY A 159 -2.19 1.26 9.23
N GLY A 160 -2.51 0.13 9.85
CA GLY A 160 -3.82 -0.07 10.47
C GLY A 160 -4.09 0.92 11.61
N ALA A 161 -3.18 1.06 12.57
CA ALA A 161 -3.33 2.04 13.65
C ALA A 161 -3.43 3.47 13.10
N ASN A 162 -2.62 3.80 12.09
CA ASN A 162 -2.60 5.10 11.46
C ASN A 162 -3.94 5.47 10.80
N MET A 163 -4.51 4.53 10.08
CA MET A 163 -5.80 4.67 9.42
C MET A 163 -6.95 4.84 10.43
N LEU A 164 -6.97 4.03 11.49
CA LEU A 164 -8.02 4.10 12.51
C LEU A 164 -7.93 5.40 13.32
N GLU A 165 -6.73 5.85 13.67
CA GLU A 165 -6.49 7.16 14.27
C GLU A 165 -7.03 8.30 13.40
N ALA A 166 -6.73 8.27 12.10
CA ALA A 166 -7.20 9.29 11.16
C ALA A 166 -8.74 9.35 11.08
N LEU A 167 -9.43 8.20 11.05
CA LEU A 167 -10.89 8.16 11.06
C LEU A 167 -11.47 8.81 12.34
N ASN A 168 -10.94 8.43 13.51
CA ASN A 168 -11.36 8.99 14.80
C ASN A 168 -11.07 10.49 14.87
N MET A 169 -9.92 10.94 14.36
CA MET A 169 -9.59 12.36 14.27
C MET A 169 -10.54 13.12 13.33
N GLY A 170 -11.00 12.49 12.25
CA GLY A 170 -12.01 13.06 11.35
C GLY A 170 -13.34 13.33 12.05
N GLU A 171 -13.75 12.47 13.01
CA GLU A 171 -14.90 12.72 13.88
C GLU A 171 -14.62 13.88 14.85
N SER A 172 -13.47 13.88 15.55
CA SER A 172 -13.07 14.97 16.45
C SER A 172 -12.99 16.32 15.72
N ALA A 173 -12.57 16.31 14.46
CA ALA A 173 -12.49 17.49 13.61
C ALA A 173 -13.84 17.96 13.07
N GLY A 174 -14.93 17.21 13.27
CA GLY A 174 -16.26 17.58 12.78
C GLY A 174 -16.37 17.64 11.25
N ILE A 175 -15.61 16.81 10.54
CA ILE A 175 -15.54 16.87 9.06
C ILE A 175 -16.91 16.64 8.43
N LEU A 176 -17.69 15.71 8.94
CA LEU A 176 -19.01 15.39 8.36
C LEU A 176 -20.05 16.49 8.62
N GLU A 177 -19.97 17.14 9.78
CA GLU A 177 -20.85 18.25 10.17
C GLU A 177 -20.57 19.49 9.34
N LEU A 178 -19.30 19.75 8.97
CA LEU A 178 -18.90 20.82 8.07
C LEU A 178 -19.27 20.53 6.61
N GLY A 179 -19.41 19.26 6.26
CA GLY A 179 -19.64 18.82 4.89
C GLY A 179 -18.33 18.51 4.13
N HIS A 180 -18.50 18.04 2.90
CA HIS A 180 -17.37 17.56 2.10
C HIS A 180 -16.35 18.67 1.81
N TRP A 181 -15.08 18.37 1.96
CA TRP A 181 -13.94 19.30 1.78
C TRP A 181 -13.82 19.92 0.38
N SER A 182 -14.48 19.36 -0.63
CA SER A 182 -14.54 20.01 -1.95
C SER A 182 -15.55 21.15 -2.03
N ARG A 183 -16.31 21.41 -0.97
CA ARG A 183 -17.38 22.42 -0.94
C ARG A 183 -17.31 23.33 0.29
N ASN A 184 -16.42 23.09 1.21
CA ASN A 184 -16.28 23.83 2.45
C ASN A 184 -14.79 24.04 2.75
N ALA A 185 -14.35 25.30 2.81
CA ALA A 185 -12.96 25.68 3.01
C ALA A 185 -12.44 25.28 4.39
N GLU A 186 -13.27 25.36 5.44
CA GLU A 186 -12.88 24.93 6.78
C GLU A 186 -12.73 23.40 6.85
N SER A 187 -13.63 22.64 6.22
CA SER A 187 -13.47 21.19 6.09
C SER A 187 -12.19 20.83 5.35
N PHE A 188 -11.87 21.54 4.26
CA PHE A 188 -10.62 21.36 3.53
C PHE A 188 -9.39 21.61 4.41
N ARG A 189 -9.39 22.70 5.17
CA ARG A 189 -8.30 23.03 6.11
C ARG A 189 -8.09 21.93 7.13
N ARG A 190 -9.19 21.48 7.79
CA ARG A 190 -9.14 20.44 8.82
C ARG A 190 -8.68 19.11 8.26
N VAL A 191 -9.17 18.69 7.09
CA VAL A 191 -8.68 17.48 6.44
C VAL A 191 -7.19 17.61 6.11
N SER A 192 -6.75 18.76 5.57
CA SER A 192 -5.34 18.99 5.28
C SER A 192 -4.46 18.88 6.54
N GLU A 193 -4.91 19.44 7.66
CA GLU A 193 -4.19 19.39 8.94
C GLU A 193 -4.15 17.94 9.49
N LEU A 194 -5.29 17.26 9.48
CA LEU A 194 -5.41 15.87 9.93
C LEU A 194 -4.47 14.93 9.16
N LEU A 195 -4.36 15.10 7.84
CA LEU A 195 -3.49 14.27 7.01
C LEU A 195 -2.00 14.39 7.38
N ASN A 196 -1.60 15.47 8.07
CA ASN A 196 -0.25 15.60 8.61
C ASN A 196 0.04 14.60 9.75
N ALA A 197 -0.99 14.14 10.45
CA ALA A 197 -0.84 13.09 11.46
C ALA A 197 -0.36 11.75 10.88
N GLY A 198 -0.49 11.54 9.59
CA GLY A 198 0.05 10.37 8.89
C GLY A 198 1.56 10.14 9.04
N ASN A 199 2.29 11.14 9.57
CA ASN A 199 3.70 11.00 9.92
C ASN A 199 3.96 10.40 11.31
N ILE A 200 2.94 10.31 12.17
CA ILE A 200 3.08 9.81 13.54
C ILE A 200 3.77 8.44 13.59
N PRO A 201 3.40 7.43 12.79
CA PRO A 201 4.06 6.13 12.84
C PRO A 201 5.55 6.20 12.57
N PHE A 202 5.96 7.06 11.62
CA PHE A 202 7.36 7.27 11.31
C PHE A 202 8.09 7.93 12.49
N ILE A 203 7.46 8.92 13.14
CA ILE A 203 8.04 9.60 14.30
C ILE A 203 8.11 8.63 15.49
N VAL A 204 7.07 7.82 15.73
CA VAL A 204 7.08 6.76 16.76
C VAL A 204 8.26 5.81 16.56
N ALA A 205 8.48 5.38 15.31
CA ALA A 205 9.54 4.42 14.99
C ALA A 205 10.95 5.03 15.12
N PHE A 206 11.16 6.30 14.73
CA PHE A 206 12.50 6.87 14.54
C PHE A 206 12.87 7.99 15.51
N ALA A 207 11.90 8.68 16.07
CA ALA A 207 12.11 9.85 16.93
C ALA A 207 11.02 10.01 17.99
N PRO A 208 10.69 8.95 18.78
CA PRO A 208 9.57 8.99 19.73
C PRO A 208 9.68 10.15 20.74
N GLN A 209 10.90 10.57 21.08
CA GLN A 209 11.15 11.73 21.94
C GLN A 209 10.59 13.05 21.35
N MET A 210 10.40 13.14 20.03
CA MET A 210 9.76 14.32 19.43
C MET A 210 8.28 14.38 19.76
N LEU A 211 7.59 13.23 19.78
CA LEU A 211 6.19 13.16 20.18
C LEU A 211 6.02 13.49 21.66
N GLU A 212 6.88 12.95 22.53
CA GLU A 212 6.85 13.27 23.95
C GLU A 212 7.10 14.76 24.23
N GLN A 213 8.00 15.40 23.49
CA GLN A 213 8.26 16.84 23.60
C GLN A 213 7.08 17.68 23.09
N LYS A 214 6.45 17.23 21.98
CA LYS A 214 5.37 17.97 21.34
C LYS A 214 4.03 17.75 22.02
N TYR A 215 3.77 16.54 22.48
CA TYR A 215 2.52 16.10 23.12
C TYR A 215 2.81 15.39 24.45
N PRO A 216 3.29 16.10 25.47
CA PRO A 216 3.73 15.50 26.74
C PRO A 216 2.66 14.64 27.39
N GLY A 217 3.01 13.41 27.74
CA GLY A 217 2.13 12.46 28.42
C GLY A 217 1.04 11.85 27.54
N MET A 218 1.08 12.02 26.22
CA MET A 218 0.23 11.27 25.30
C MET A 218 0.83 9.89 25.01
N ASP A 219 -0.02 8.87 25.05
CA ASP A 219 0.35 7.51 24.67
C ASP A 219 0.12 7.32 23.15
N PHE A 220 1.18 6.96 22.43
CA PHE A 220 1.15 6.66 20.98
C PHE A 220 1.30 5.16 20.68
N SER A 221 0.94 4.29 21.63
CA SER A 221 0.78 2.86 21.33
C SER A 221 -0.37 2.63 20.34
N ASP A 222 -0.32 1.52 19.60
CA ASP A 222 -1.37 1.18 18.64
C ASP A 222 -2.74 1.11 19.33
N GLU A 223 -2.81 0.57 20.55
CA GLU A 223 -4.02 0.49 21.36
C GLU A 223 -4.60 1.88 21.69
N ALA A 224 -3.75 2.82 22.11
CA ALA A 224 -4.20 4.18 22.42
C ALA A 224 -4.69 4.90 21.17
N ARG A 225 -3.94 4.81 20.07
CA ARG A 225 -4.22 5.49 18.79
C ARG A 225 -5.54 5.05 18.14
N THR A 226 -6.01 3.85 18.45
CA THR A 226 -7.31 3.36 17.92
C THR A 226 -8.52 3.85 18.71
N THR A 227 -8.31 4.63 19.78
CA THR A 227 -9.40 5.13 20.61
C THR A 227 -9.84 6.55 20.26
N GLN A 228 -11.15 6.83 20.34
CA GLN A 228 -11.68 8.18 20.15
C GLN A 228 -11.09 9.17 21.16
N GLY A 229 -10.88 8.75 22.41
CA GLY A 229 -10.31 9.64 23.44
C GLY A 229 -8.87 10.08 23.18
N HIS A 230 -8.07 9.28 22.47
CA HIS A 230 -6.76 9.69 21.98
C HIS A 230 -6.92 10.71 20.84
N ALA A 231 -7.78 10.42 19.86
CA ALA A 231 -8.04 11.28 18.72
C ALA A 231 -8.55 12.68 19.15
N ASP A 232 -9.47 12.73 20.12
CA ASP A 232 -9.97 14.00 20.67
C ASP A 232 -8.86 14.86 21.24
N LYS A 233 -7.94 14.26 22.01
CA LYS A 233 -6.80 14.97 22.61
C LYS A 233 -5.81 15.45 21.57
N LEU A 234 -5.49 14.57 20.58
CA LEU A 234 -4.54 14.89 19.53
C LEU A 234 -5.10 16.01 18.63
N TRP A 235 -6.36 15.87 18.20
CA TRP A 235 -7.01 16.90 17.41
C TRP A 235 -7.07 18.25 18.13
N ALA A 236 -7.43 18.27 19.40
CA ALA A 236 -7.46 19.51 20.16
C ALA A 236 -6.11 20.24 20.21
N GLN A 237 -4.99 19.49 20.26
CA GLN A 237 -3.65 20.07 20.15
C GLN A 237 -3.37 20.63 18.76
N MET A 238 -3.75 19.89 17.71
CA MET A 238 -3.53 20.31 16.32
C MET A 238 -4.37 21.55 15.97
N ASP A 239 -5.64 21.56 16.33
CA ASP A 239 -6.57 22.68 16.10
C ASP A 239 -6.12 23.95 16.85
N ALA A 240 -5.43 23.80 18.00
CA ALA A 240 -4.79 24.89 18.73
C ALA A 240 -3.47 25.39 18.10
N GLY A 241 -3.10 24.90 16.92
CA GLY A 241 -1.87 25.28 16.20
C GLY A 241 -0.64 24.48 16.57
N ASN A 242 -0.79 23.41 17.37
CA ASN A 242 0.30 22.48 17.71
C ASN A 242 0.31 21.27 16.77
N GLY A 243 0.05 21.48 15.47
CA GLY A 243 0.02 20.46 14.44
C GLY A 243 1.39 19.89 14.10
N LEU A 244 1.39 18.79 13.34
CA LEU A 244 2.59 18.14 12.81
C LEU A 244 2.92 18.67 11.42
N ALA A 245 4.21 18.81 11.13
CA ALA A 245 4.67 19.05 9.78
C ALA A 245 4.91 17.73 9.05
N GLN A 246 4.69 17.71 7.76
CA GLN A 246 4.97 16.53 6.95
C GLN A 246 6.47 16.42 6.66
N TRP A 247 7.06 15.26 6.96
CA TRP A 247 8.52 15.05 6.93
C TRP A 247 8.98 14.09 5.82
N ALA A 248 8.06 13.31 5.26
CA ALA A 248 8.44 12.23 4.39
C ALA A 248 8.73 12.71 2.96
N LYS A 249 9.91 12.39 2.46
CA LYS A 249 10.22 12.48 1.04
C LYS A 249 9.48 11.35 0.31
N PRO A 250 8.77 11.64 -0.77
CA PRO A 250 8.10 10.63 -1.57
C PRO A 250 9.07 9.52 -2.00
N SER A 251 8.70 8.26 -1.80
CA SER A 251 9.39 7.09 -2.35
C SER A 251 8.59 6.50 -3.52
N THR A 252 9.25 5.87 -4.48
CA THR A 252 8.60 5.28 -5.68
C THR A 252 8.25 3.80 -5.47
N ASN A 253 7.81 3.43 -4.27
CA ASN A 253 7.47 2.06 -3.96
C ASN A 253 6.15 1.67 -4.61
N HIS A 254 6.06 0.42 -5.07
CA HIS A 254 4.89 -0.15 -5.70
C HIS A 254 4.47 -1.42 -4.95
N SER A 255 3.17 -1.65 -4.91
CA SER A 255 2.54 -2.80 -4.29
C SER A 255 1.43 -3.33 -5.19
N ASP A 256 0.88 -4.46 -4.83
CA ASP A 256 -0.34 -5.02 -5.38
C ASP A 256 -1.34 -5.28 -4.27
N THR A 257 -2.63 -5.14 -4.56
CA THR A 257 -3.69 -5.32 -3.58
C THR A 257 -4.91 -6.01 -4.18
N VAL A 258 -5.50 -6.92 -3.41
CA VAL A 258 -6.72 -7.64 -3.78
C VAL A 258 -7.69 -7.61 -2.62
N VAL A 259 -8.94 -7.25 -2.91
CA VAL A 259 -10.04 -7.33 -1.96
C VAL A 259 -11.20 -8.11 -2.56
N ALA A 260 -11.91 -8.87 -1.75
CA ALA A 260 -13.07 -9.64 -2.19
C ALA A 260 -14.13 -9.75 -1.09
N ILE A 261 -15.39 -9.79 -1.52
CA ILE A 261 -16.54 -10.20 -0.69
C ILE A 261 -17.28 -11.27 -1.48
N ASP A 262 -17.56 -12.40 -0.86
CA ASP A 262 -18.34 -13.45 -1.49
C ASP A 262 -19.86 -13.35 -1.17
N GLN A 263 -20.66 -14.20 -1.81
CA GLN A 263 -22.12 -14.22 -1.62
C GLN A 263 -22.56 -14.57 -0.20
N TRP A 264 -21.70 -15.21 0.60
CA TRP A 264 -22.00 -15.57 2.00
C TRP A 264 -21.53 -14.49 2.99
N GLY A 265 -20.89 -13.41 2.49
CA GLY A 265 -20.40 -12.32 3.31
C GLY A 265 -19.00 -12.55 3.88
N ASN A 266 -18.26 -13.56 3.42
CA ASN A 266 -16.84 -13.66 3.75
C ASN A 266 -16.09 -12.52 3.06
N MET A 267 -15.22 -11.86 3.81
CA MET A 267 -14.43 -10.73 3.33
C MET A 267 -12.94 -11.04 3.42
N THR A 268 -12.19 -10.55 2.44
CA THR A 268 -10.72 -10.58 2.49
C THR A 268 -10.13 -9.31 1.91
N ALA A 269 -9.02 -8.87 2.49
CA ALA A 269 -8.17 -7.82 1.95
C ALA A 269 -6.72 -8.26 2.06
N VAL A 270 -5.98 -8.18 0.97
CA VAL A 270 -4.58 -8.63 0.89
C VAL A 270 -3.75 -7.55 0.23
N VAL A 271 -2.63 -7.21 0.84
CA VAL A 271 -1.56 -6.42 0.21
C VAL A 271 -0.36 -7.31 -0.02
N HIS A 272 0.17 -7.24 -1.23
CA HIS A 272 1.41 -7.88 -1.61
C HIS A 272 2.41 -6.84 -2.09
N SER A 273 3.57 -6.82 -1.47
CA SER A 273 4.60 -5.84 -1.81
C SER A 273 5.99 -6.44 -1.71
N ILE A 274 6.85 -6.09 -2.66
CA ILE A 274 8.30 -6.24 -2.54
C ILE A 274 8.92 -4.97 -1.93
N ASN A 275 8.07 -4.00 -1.60
CA ASN A 275 8.37 -2.73 -0.92
C ASN A 275 9.55 -1.94 -1.55
N CYS A 276 9.63 -2.00 -2.87
CA CYS A 276 10.62 -1.30 -3.71
C CYS A 276 10.01 -0.97 -5.07
N VAL A 277 10.82 -0.44 -5.99
CA VAL A 277 10.37 -0.18 -7.37
C VAL A 277 9.99 -1.48 -8.09
N VAL A 278 9.15 -1.38 -9.10
CA VAL A 278 8.70 -2.53 -9.90
C VAL A 278 9.91 -3.34 -10.37
N TRP A 279 9.89 -4.65 -10.15
CA TRP A 279 10.95 -5.66 -10.40
C TRP A 279 12.22 -5.48 -9.57
N GLY A 280 12.21 -4.66 -8.50
CA GLY A 280 13.37 -4.40 -7.66
C GLY A 280 14.40 -3.46 -8.31
N LYS A 281 15.12 -2.68 -7.50
CA LYS A 281 16.22 -1.82 -8.00
C LYS A 281 17.43 -2.64 -8.41
N THR A 282 17.70 -3.74 -7.71
CA THR A 282 18.73 -4.73 -8.08
C THR A 282 18.39 -5.48 -9.35
N ALA A 283 17.11 -5.54 -9.70
CA ALA A 283 16.61 -6.29 -10.84
C ALA A 283 16.96 -7.80 -10.83
N ILE A 284 17.13 -8.41 -9.65
CA ILE A 284 17.36 -9.85 -9.55
C ILE A 284 16.02 -10.56 -9.77
N ILE A 285 15.93 -11.31 -10.86
CA ILE A 285 14.77 -12.16 -11.21
C ILE A 285 15.23 -13.62 -11.25
N VAL A 286 14.60 -14.47 -10.47
CA VAL A 286 14.91 -15.90 -10.38
C VAL A 286 13.69 -16.71 -10.82
N ASP A 287 13.83 -17.41 -11.93
CA ASP A 287 12.75 -18.24 -12.51
C ASP A 287 11.39 -17.49 -12.62
N GLY A 288 11.44 -16.26 -13.07
CA GLY A 288 10.27 -15.40 -13.25
C GLY A 288 9.79 -14.69 -11.98
N VAL A 289 10.43 -14.87 -10.83
CA VAL A 289 10.10 -14.20 -9.57
C VAL A 289 11.12 -13.13 -9.25
N SER A 290 10.66 -11.88 -9.08
CA SER A 290 11.51 -10.77 -8.66
C SER A 290 11.87 -10.89 -7.18
N ILE A 291 13.14 -10.67 -6.86
CA ILE A 291 13.60 -10.61 -5.47
C ILE A 291 13.38 -9.20 -4.93
N GLY A 292 12.66 -9.08 -3.82
CA GLY A 292 12.45 -7.80 -3.15
C GLY A 292 13.73 -7.25 -2.53
N ASP A 293 13.97 -5.94 -2.73
CA ASP A 293 15.17 -5.26 -2.25
C ASP A 293 14.87 -3.92 -1.55
N PRO A 294 13.98 -3.89 -0.56
CA PRO A 294 13.55 -2.65 0.10
C PRO A 294 14.70 -1.92 0.80
N ALA A 295 15.80 -2.59 1.10
CA ALA A 295 16.97 -1.96 1.71
C ALA A 295 17.64 -0.88 0.83
N VAL A 296 17.32 -0.81 -0.44
CA VAL A 296 17.75 0.30 -1.31
C VAL A 296 17.23 1.64 -0.82
N SER A 297 15.97 1.71 -0.40
CA SER A 297 15.30 2.93 0.05
C SER A 297 15.00 2.97 1.55
N GLN A 298 14.92 1.82 2.21
CA GLN A 298 14.50 1.68 3.61
C GLN A 298 15.63 1.21 4.54
N LYS A 299 16.87 1.52 4.20
CA LYS A 299 18.07 1.04 4.90
C LYS A 299 18.05 1.36 6.40
N ALA A 300 17.58 2.54 6.79
CA ALA A 300 17.49 2.94 8.19
C ALA A 300 16.45 2.11 8.97
N ILE A 301 15.27 1.89 8.38
CA ILE A 301 14.19 1.08 8.98
C ILE A 301 14.66 -0.35 9.18
N ILE A 302 15.29 -0.93 8.16
CA ILE A 302 15.79 -2.31 8.21
C ILE A 302 16.91 -2.44 9.25
N ALA A 303 17.83 -1.46 9.32
CA ALA A 303 18.89 -1.45 10.33
C ALA A 303 18.33 -1.37 11.75
N GLN A 304 17.27 -0.61 11.97
CA GLN A 304 16.60 -0.51 13.27
C GLN A 304 15.85 -1.80 13.64
N ALA A 305 15.17 -2.41 12.68
CA ALA A 305 14.50 -3.68 12.91
C ALA A 305 15.49 -4.79 13.34
N GLY A 306 16.69 -4.75 12.77
CA GLY A 306 17.75 -5.71 13.06
C GLY A 306 17.58 -7.07 12.34
N PRO A 307 18.64 -7.91 12.37
CA PRO A 307 18.63 -9.21 11.69
C PRO A 307 17.54 -10.14 12.24
N GLY A 308 16.87 -10.86 11.34
CA GLY A 308 15.83 -11.85 11.67
C GLY A 308 14.47 -11.27 12.06
N ASN A 309 14.36 -9.95 12.21
CA ASN A 309 13.11 -9.29 12.57
C ASN A 309 12.32 -8.84 11.33
N ARG A 310 11.02 -8.62 11.52
CA ARG A 310 10.13 -8.06 10.50
C ARG A 310 10.44 -6.59 10.28
N VAL A 311 10.39 -6.18 9.03
CA VAL A 311 10.42 -4.76 8.69
C VAL A 311 9.02 -4.17 8.90
N PRO A 312 8.88 -3.05 9.61
CA PRO A 312 7.62 -2.36 9.71
C PRO A 312 7.08 -1.97 8.33
N ASP A 313 5.77 -2.11 8.15
CA ASP A 313 5.11 -1.91 6.87
C ASP A 313 3.96 -0.89 6.98
N PRO A 314 3.84 0.08 6.05
CA PRO A 314 2.84 1.14 6.11
C PRO A 314 1.48 0.72 5.52
N THR A 315 1.32 -0.49 4.98
CA THR A 315 0.12 -0.86 4.23
C THR A 315 -1.15 -0.72 5.04
N GLU A 316 -2.17 -0.18 4.39
CA GLU A 316 -3.50 0.03 4.95
C GLU A 316 -4.51 -0.85 4.24
N LEU A 317 -5.08 -1.76 4.99
CA LEU A 317 -6.15 -2.64 4.55
C LEU A 317 -7.09 -2.89 5.71
N GLY A 318 -8.35 -3.19 5.38
CA GLY A 318 -9.32 -3.44 6.43
C GLY A 318 -10.63 -4.01 5.93
N LEU A 319 -11.42 -4.36 6.93
CA LEU A 319 -12.76 -4.90 6.78
C LEU A 319 -13.71 -4.08 7.64
N VAL A 320 -14.90 -3.79 7.12
CA VAL A 320 -15.92 -3.01 7.83
C VAL A 320 -17.18 -3.84 7.98
N VAL A 321 -17.70 -3.86 9.19
CA VAL A 321 -18.98 -4.48 9.49
C VAL A 321 -19.93 -3.46 10.15
N LYS A 322 -21.21 -3.69 9.99
CA LYS A 322 -22.28 -2.96 10.70
C LYS A 322 -23.32 -3.94 11.19
N ASP A 323 -23.61 -3.89 12.47
CA ASP A 323 -24.58 -4.80 13.12
C ASP A 323 -24.25 -6.30 12.86
N GLY A 324 -22.94 -6.62 12.74
CA GLY A 324 -22.44 -7.96 12.44
C GLY A 324 -22.44 -8.34 10.94
N GLU A 325 -23.01 -7.50 10.08
CA GLU A 325 -23.08 -7.73 8.63
C GLU A 325 -21.86 -7.13 7.90
N PRO A 326 -21.32 -7.81 6.86
CA PRO A 326 -20.24 -7.31 6.06
C PRO A 326 -20.68 -6.10 5.22
N VAL A 327 -19.88 -5.03 5.24
CA VAL A 327 -20.19 -3.78 4.52
C VAL A 327 -19.14 -3.44 3.49
N LEU A 328 -17.86 -3.53 3.85
CA LEU A 328 -16.77 -3.10 2.98
C LEU A 328 -15.50 -3.90 3.27
N ALA A 329 -14.86 -4.38 2.21
CA ALA A 329 -13.46 -4.80 2.22
C ALA A 329 -12.66 -3.79 1.39
N PHE A 330 -11.55 -3.31 1.91
CA PHE A 330 -10.75 -2.29 1.22
C PHE A 330 -9.26 -2.46 1.46
N SER A 331 -8.48 -1.85 0.59
CA SER A 331 -7.04 -1.76 0.75
C SER A 331 -6.49 -0.57 -0.03
N SER A 332 -5.34 -0.06 0.39
CA SER A 332 -4.65 1.04 -0.27
C SER A 332 -3.16 0.77 -0.40
N MET A 333 -2.57 1.29 -1.46
CA MET A 333 -1.15 1.18 -1.76
C MET A 333 -0.61 2.47 -2.36
N ALA A 334 0.66 2.47 -2.73
CA ALA A 334 1.42 3.61 -3.25
C ALA A 334 1.68 4.70 -2.19
N MET A 335 2.27 5.79 -2.63
CA MET A 335 2.84 6.82 -1.76
C MET A 335 1.83 7.60 -0.95
N GLY A 336 0.70 7.92 -1.55
CA GLY A 336 -0.39 8.65 -0.92
C GLY A 336 -1.39 7.73 -0.22
N LEU A 337 -1.02 6.49 0.12
CA LEU A 337 -1.96 5.49 0.62
C LEU A 337 -2.75 5.99 1.83
N HIS A 338 -2.10 6.61 2.80
CA HIS A 338 -2.74 7.12 4.01
C HIS A 338 -3.78 8.21 3.72
N LEU A 339 -3.43 9.17 2.86
CA LEU A 339 -4.33 10.24 2.47
C LEU A 339 -5.55 9.69 1.72
N GLU A 340 -5.30 8.78 0.80
CA GLU A 340 -6.35 8.17 0.00
C GLU A 340 -7.28 7.29 0.83
N THR A 341 -6.73 6.50 1.74
CA THR A 341 -7.51 5.62 2.63
C THR A 341 -8.47 6.44 3.48
N PHE A 342 -7.97 7.48 4.17
CA PHE A 342 -8.79 8.34 5.00
C PHE A 342 -9.94 8.97 4.20
N GLN A 343 -9.62 9.58 3.05
CA GLN A 343 -10.62 10.28 2.24
C GLN A 343 -11.63 9.30 1.64
N SER A 344 -11.19 8.16 1.11
CA SER A 344 -12.07 7.13 0.56
C SER A 344 -12.97 6.52 1.63
N LEU A 345 -12.47 6.20 2.81
CA LEU A 345 -13.28 5.68 3.91
C LEU A 345 -14.28 6.71 4.42
N THR A 346 -13.87 7.97 4.59
CA THR A 346 -14.78 9.05 4.99
C THR A 346 -15.87 9.26 3.94
N ASN A 347 -15.54 9.18 2.65
CA ASN A 347 -16.51 9.26 1.57
C ASN A 347 -17.52 8.09 1.59
N VAL A 348 -17.05 6.87 1.79
CA VAL A 348 -17.93 5.69 1.80
C VAL A 348 -18.73 5.62 3.09
N LEU A 349 -18.08 5.67 4.25
CA LEU A 349 -18.71 5.41 5.55
C LEU A 349 -19.41 6.65 6.13
N GLY A 350 -18.84 7.83 5.89
CA GLY A 350 -19.34 9.09 6.42
C GLY A 350 -20.36 9.77 5.49
N PHE A 351 -19.99 9.95 4.22
CA PHE A 351 -20.87 10.60 3.24
C PHE A 351 -21.76 9.63 2.45
N GLY A 352 -21.64 8.32 2.68
CA GLY A 352 -22.52 7.31 2.08
C GLY A 352 -22.32 7.10 0.58
N MET A 353 -21.13 7.40 0.06
CA MET A 353 -20.80 7.24 -1.34
C MET A 353 -20.56 5.75 -1.68
N SER A 354 -20.85 5.37 -2.93
CA SER A 354 -20.36 4.08 -3.43
C SER A 354 -18.84 4.10 -3.57
N PRO A 355 -18.13 2.94 -3.57
CA PRO A 355 -16.69 2.88 -3.80
C PRO A 355 -16.23 3.66 -5.04
N LYS A 356 -17.00 3.56 -6.14
CA LYS A 356 -16.71 4.32 -7.37
C LYS A 356 -16.85 5.82 -7.19
N ALA A 357 -17.92 6.27 -6.55
CA ALA A 357 -18.14 7.69 -6.29
C ALA A 357 -17.08 8.27 -5.34
N ALA A 358 -16.63 7.48 -4.37
CA ALA A 358 -15.56 7.87 -3.45
C ALA A 358 -14.22 8.10 -4.16
N LEU A 359 -13.89 7.23 -5.14
CA LEU A 359 -12.68 7.39 -5.95
C LEU A 359 -12.75 8.52 -6.97
N ASP A 360 -13.96 8.87 -7.43
CA ASP A 360 -14.18 9.98 -8.37
C ASP A 360 -14.27 11.33 -7.67
N ALA A 361 -14.43 11.33 -6.35
CA ALA A 361 -14.54 12.57 -5.57
C ALA A 361 -13.22 13.35 -5.56
N PRO A 362 -13.27 14.69 -5.48
CA PRO A 362 -12.08 15.52 -5.31
C PRO A 362 -11.27 15.12 -4.09
N SER A 363 -9.98 14.87 -4.27
CA SER A 363 -9.08 14.45 -3.21
C SER A 363 -7.92 15.43 -3.02
N ILE A 364 -7.51 15.60 -1.76
CA ILE A 364 -6.30 16.30 -1.37
C ILE A 364 -5.16 15.32 -1.59
N LEU A 365 -4.17 15.76 -2.37
CA LEU A 365 -3.01 14.95 -2.71
C LEU A 365 -1.88 15.17 -1.69
N TYR A 366 -0.83 14.38 -1.81
CA TYR A 366 0.33 14.47 -0.96
C TYR A 366 0.93 15.89 -0.96
N TRP A 367 1.29 16.39 0.23
CA TRP A 367 1.94 17.68 0.38
C TRP A 367 3.33 17.67 -0.24
N GLN A 368 3.73 18.76 -0.88
CA GLN A 368 5.12 18.98 -1.20
C GLN A 368 5.74 19.85 -0.11
N ILE A 369 6.85 19.41 0.43
CA ILE A 369 7.69 20.26 1.25
C ILE A 369 8.58 21.05 0.29
N ASP A 370 8.33 22.34 0.16
CA ASP A 370 9.22 23.24 -0.55
C ASP A 370 10.33 23.66 0.42
N GLY A 371 11.59 23.66 -0.02
CA GLY A 371 12.70 24.13 0.79
C GLY A 371 13.33 23.07 1.72
N ILE A 372 13.37 21.81 1.29
CA ILE A 372 14.07 20.71 2.01
C ILE A 372 15.52 21.05 2.41
N GLU A 373 16.13 22.04 1.76
CA GLU A 373 17.49 22.50 2.06
C GLU A 373 17.59 23.31 3.37
N ASP A 374 16.46 23.86 3.84
CA ASP A 374 16.35 24.56 5.12
C ASP A 374 15.21 23.98 5.98
N PRO A 375 15.52 23.09 6.92
CA PRO A 375 14.53 22.51 7.83
C PRO A 375 13.76 23.54 8.69
N SER A 376 14.27 24.75 8.82
CA SER A 376 13.60 25.83 9.57
C SER A 376 12.58 26.61 8.73
N ASN A 377 12.56 26.41 7.42
CA ASN A 377 11.69 27.11 6.47
C ASN A 377 10.88 26.13 5.61
N LEU A 378 10.20 25.20 6.26
CA LEU A 378 9.34 24.23 5.59
C LEU A 378 8.00 24.90 5.25
N SER A 379 7.83 25.33 4.01
CA SER A 379 6.50 25.66 3.53
C SER A 379 5.77 24.39 3.09
N GLN A 380 4.58 24.19 3.62
CA GLN A 380 3.74 23.06 3.27
C GLN A 380 2.74 23.51 2.21
N THR A 381 2.93 23.01 0.99
CA THR A 381 2.05 23.33 -0.13
C THR A 381 1.10 22.16 -0.37
N VAL A 382 -0.20 22.37 -0.18
CA VAL A 382 -1.23 21.37 -0.50
C VAL A 382 -1.27 21.17 -2.01
N ARG A 383 -1.38 19.94 -2.45
CA ARG A 383 -1.53 19.60 -3.86
C ARG A 383 -2.96 19.17 -4.13
N VAL A 384 -3.53 19.71 -5.19
CA VAL A 384 -4.85 19.35 -5.69
C VAL A 384 -4.83 19.27 -7.20
N MET A 385 -5.69 18.44 -7.77
CA MET A 385 -5.81 18.34 -9.22
C MET A 385 -6.50 19.60 -9.76
N ARG A 386 -6.03 20.09 -10.89
CA ARG A 386 -6.68 21.17 -11.62
C ARG A 386 -8.11 20.78 -11.97
N GLY A 387 -9.06 21.60 -11.56
CA GLY A 387 -10.49 21.41 -11.83
C GLY A 387 -11.25 20.60 -10.77
N ASP A 388 -10.57 19.97 -9.82
CA ASP A 388 -11.24 19.22 -8.74
C ASP A 388 -11.86 20.14 -7.67
N PHE A 389 -11.29 21.34 -7.49
CA PHE A 389 -11.75 22.30 -6.48
C PHE A 389 -12.01 23.68 -7.10
N PRO A 390 -13.05 24.39 -6.68
CA PRO A 390 -13.24 25.80 -7.05
C PRO A 390 -12.07 26.66 -6.58
N ALA A 391 -11.62 27.61 -7.43
CA ALA A 391 -10.51 28.48 -7.09
C ALA A 391 -10.80 29.32 -5.84
N GLU A 392 -12.02 29.83 -5.74
CA GLU A 392 -12.51 30.64 -4.61
C GLU A 392 -12.42 29.87 -3.29
N LEU A 393 -12.74 28.55 -3.31
CA LEU A 393 -12.62 27.70 -2.14
C LEU A 393 -11.16 27.55 -1.72
N LEU A 394 -10.26 27.32 -2.66
CA LEU A 394 -8.82 27.18 -2.36
C LEU A 394 -8.25 28.48 -1.78
N GLU A 395 -8.63 29.63 -2.31
CA GLU A 395 -8.25 30.95 -1.79
C GLU A 395 -8.79 31.19 -0.37
N GLU A 396 -10.05 30.83 -0.13
CA GLU A 396 -10.69 30.94 1.20
C GLU A 396 -9.98 30.10 2.28
N THR A 397 -9.34 28.99 1.91
CA THR A 397 -8.58 28.15 2.88
C THR A 397 -7.42 28.90 3.50
N GLY A 398 -6.84 29.87 2.80
CA GLY A 398 -5.61 30.57 3.20
C GLY A 398 -4.36 29.68 3.17
N LEU A 399 -4.45 28.44 2.72
CA LEU A 399 -3.33 27.52 2.61
C LEU A 399 -2.59 27.73 1.28
N PRO A 400 -1.25 27.62 1.26
CA PRO A 400 -0.53 27.58 0.00
C PRO A 400 -0.90 26.29 -0.75
N TYR A 401 -1.25 26.40 -2.03
CA TYR A 401 -1.61 25.24 -2.84
C TYR A 401 -0.93 25.22 -4.20
N LYS A 402 -0.79 24.02 -4.76
CA LYS A 402 -0.29 23.79 -6.11
C LYS A 402 -1.30 22.96 -6.90
N LEU A 403 -1.68 23.49 -8.07
CA LEU A 403 -2.49 22.74 -9.04
C LEU A 403 -1.60 21.73 -9.77
N MET A 404 -2.02 20.48 -9.73
CA MET A 404 -1.37 19.38 -10.42
C MET A 404 -2.07 19.11 -11.74
N GLU A 405 -1.34 18.75 -12.76
CA GLU A 405 -1.91 18.33 -14.03
C GLU A 405 -2.28 16.83 -14.00
N PRO A 406 -3.23 16.36 -14.83
CA PRO A 406 -3.67 14.97 -14.83
C PRO A 406 -2.54 13.95 -14.98
N GLU A 407 -1.48 14.30 -15.69
CA GLU A 407 -0.30 13.47 -15.91
C GLU A 407 0.51 13.23 -14.63
N ASP A 408 0.46 14.19 -13.70
CA ASP A 408 1.20 14.15 -12.43
C ASP A 408 0.45 13.34 -11.35
N ARG A 409 -0.84 13.09 -11.53
CA ARG A 409 -1.70 12.46 -10.53
C ARG A 409 -1.17 11.12 -10.04
N ARG A 410 -0.66 10.30 -10.94
CA ARG A 410 -0.11 8.97 -10.65
C ARG A 410 1.06 8.95 -9.64
N TYR A 411 1.73 10.09 -9.45
CA TYR A 411 2.90 10.21 -8.55
C TYR A 411 2.56 10.79 -7.18
N SER A 412 1.34 11.27 -6.99
CA SER A 412 0.96 12.04 -5.80
C SER A 412 -0.21 11.42 -5.03
N GLN A 413 -0.87 10.42 -5.60
CA GLN A 413 -2.09 9.84 -5.06
C GLN A 413 -1.83 8.43 -4.52
N GLY A 414 -2.58 8.05 -3.47
CA GLY A 414 -2.75 6.66 -3.07
C GLY A 414 -3.61 5.92 -4.09
N LEU A 415 -3.53 4.61 -4.07
CA LEU A 415 -4.28 3.73 -4.97
C LEU A 415 -5.17 2.84 -4.12
N TRP A 416 -6.40 3.27 -3.93
CA TRP A 416 -7.39 2.56 -3.14
C TRP A 416 -8.22 1.60 -3.99
N VAL A 417 -8.63 0.50 -3.37
CA VAL A 417 -9.58 -0.46 -3.93
C VAL A 417 -10.59 -0.85 -2.86
N GLY A 418 -11.85 -0.97 -3.23
CA GLY A 418 -12.90 -1.35 -2.31
C GLY A 418 -14.00 -2.17 -2.98
N VAL A 419 -14.54 -3.11 -2.20
CA VAL A 419 -15.77 -3.85 -2.51
C VAL A 419 -16.74 -3.61 -1.38
N ALA A 420 -17.88 -3.01 -1.67
CA ALA A 420 -18.96 -2.76 -0.72
C ALA A 420 -20.14 -3.70 -0.96
N ARG A 421 -20.79 -4.11 0.13
CA ARG A 421 -22.03 -4.87 0.12
C ARG A 421 -23.15 -4.05 0.77
N ASP A 422 -24.22 -3.87 0.07
CA ASP A 422 -25.43 -3.29 0.65
C ASP A 422 -26.04 -4.31 1.64
N PRO A 423 -26.12 -4.00 2.94
CA PRO A 423 -26.59 -4.96 3.93
C PRO A 423 -28.08 -5.34 3.78
N LYS A 424 -28.88 -4.50 3.09
CA LYS A 424 -30.32 -4.74 2.91
C LYS A 424 -30.60 -5.62 1.69
N THR A 425 -29.89 -5.38 0.60
CA THR A 425 -30.14 -6.06 -0.68
C THR A 425 -29.12 -7.17 -0.98
N GLY A 426 -27.96 -7.16 -0.32
CA GLY A 426 -26.84 -8.03 -0.61
C GLY A 426 -26.07 -7.64 -1.87
N GLN A 427 -26.47 -6.56 -2.56
CA GLN A 427 -25.83 -6.11 -3.79
C GLN A 427 -24.38 -5.71 -3.53
N LEU A 428 -23.48 -6.22 -4.40
CA LEU A 428 -22.06 -5.88 -4.39
C LEU A 428 -21.77 -4.75 -5.35
N THR A 429 -20.91 -3.83 -4.92
CA THR A 429 -20.33 -2.78 -5.76
C THR A 429 -18.84 -2.75 -5.53
N ALA A 430 -18.05 -2.68 -6.61
CA ALA A 430 -16.60 -2.70 -6.50
C ALA A 430 -15.99 -1.56 -7.33
N ALA A 431 -14.89 -1.01 -6.84
CA ALA A 431 -14.11 -0.03 -7.57
C ALA A 431 -12.62 -0.22 -7.32
N SER A 432 -11.82 0.02 -8.36
CA SER A 432 -10.37 0.15 -8.29
C SER A 432 -9.97 1.51 -8.86
N HIS A 433 -8.85 2.02 -8.39
CA HIS A 433 -8.37 3.32 -8.79
C HIS A 433 -8.14 3.40 -10.33
N PRO A 434 -8.66 4.42 -11.04
CA PRO A 434 -8.68 4.46 -12.50
C PRO A 434 -7.28 4.56 -13.14
N TYR A 435 -6.27 4.97 -12.36
CA TYR A 435 -4.88 5.11 -12.85
C TYR A 435 -4.05 3.83 -12.74
N THR A 436 -4.66 2.74 -12.30
CA THR A 436 -4.04 1.40 -12.30
C THR A 436 -4.56 0.55 -13.44
N ASN A 437 -3.93 -0.60 -13.69
CA ASN A 437 -4.52 -1.64 -14.50
C ASN A 437 -5.51 -2.51 -13.69
N GLY A 438 -5.85 -2.06 -12.47
CA GLY A 438 -6.78 -2.75 -11.61
C GLY A 438 -8.15 -2.97 -12.24
N ARG A 439 -8.79 -4.04 -11.85
CA ARG A 439 -10.15 -4.38 -12.27
C ARG A 439 -11.03 -4.56 -11.04
N ALA A 440 -12.21 -3.99 -11.13
CA ALA A 440 -13.29 -4.23 -10.18
C ALA A 440 -14.38 -5.05 -10.90
N LEU A 441 -14.73 -6.18 -10.32
CA LEU A 441 -15.74 -7.08 -10.87
C LEU A 441 -16.75 -7.42 -9.78
N ALA A 442 -18.03 -7.36 -10.11
CA ALA A 442 -19.10 -7.98 -9.35
C ALA A 442 -19.65 -9.12 -10.21
N LEU A 443 -19.76 -10.30 -9.61
CA LEU A 443 -20.35 -11.48 -10.26
C LEU A 443 -21.73 -11.69 -9.69
N ASP A 444 -22.70 -11.98 -10.59
CA ASP A 444 -24.08 -12.31 -10.24
C ASP A 444 -24.18 -13.73 -9.65
#